data_c01b78bae643045ba0be5caae7ecdb99
#
_entry.id   c01b78bae643045ba0be5caae7ecdb99
#
_cell.length_a   1.000
_cell.length_b   1.000
_cell.length_c   1.000
_cell.angle_alpha   90.00
_cell.angle_beta   90.00
_cell.angle_gamma   90.00
#
_symmetry.space_group_name_H-M   'P 1'
#
loop_
_entity.id
_entity.type
_entity.pdbx_description
1 polymer ?
#
loop_
_entity_poly.entity_id
_entity_poly.type
_entity_poly.pdbx_seq_one_letter_code
_entity_poly.pdbx_strand_id
1 'polypeptide(L)'
;LIKSLAEARKISTTVALTAHVNETRDIEFMEQLLDMSIIPVRYTLKDDLAQKIQELFAQGVQVFVGGGGTGRIVSRLGGSVFLDLPQRANIRNALNRAIILAENTRMERAYRSNIQAIMHYSKEGMICINTEYEVRL
;
A
#
# COMPACT_ATOMS: atom_id res chain seq x y z
N LEU A 1 12.29 -2.02 1.31
CA LEU A 1 12.18 -1.82 2.75
C LEU A 1 13.35 -2.48 3.49
N ILE A 2 13.49 -3.81 3.51
CA ILE A 2 14.54 -4.52 4.27
C ILE A 2 15.93 -3.98 3.95
N LYS A 3 16.25 -3.73 2.68
CA LYS A 3 17.52 -3.13 2.27
C LYS A 3 17.73 -1.74 2.89
N SER A 4 16.71 -0.90 2.90
CA SER A 4 16.77 0.46 3.48
C SER A 4 16.95 0.41 5.00
N LEU A 5 16.29 -0.53 5.69
CA LEU A 5 16.47 -0.79 7.12
C LEU A 5 17.88 -1.31 7.42
N ALA A 6 18.40 -2.25 6.62
CA ALA A 6 19.75 -2.78 6.80
C ALA A 6 20.83 -1.70 6.61
N GLU A 7 20.63 -0.75 5.70
CA GLU A 7 21.54 0.39 5.56
C GLU A 7 21.40 1.37 6.74
N ALA A 8 20.18 1.63 7.22
CA ALA A 8 19.91 2.46 8.37
C ALA A 8 20.55 1.88 9.66
N ARG A 9 20.51 0.55 9.83
CA ARG A 9 21.12 -0.18 10.93
C ARG A 9 22.63 0.08 11.08
N LYS A 10 23.32 0.34 9.97
CA LYS A 10 24.77 0.67 10.01
C LYS A 10 25.04 2.00 10.71
N ILE A 11 24.05 2.89 10.80
CA ILE A 11 24.19 4.20 11.41
C ILE A 11 23.60 4.20 12.82
N SER A 12 22.46 3.55 13.05
CA SER A 12 21.78 3.52 14.34
C SER A 12 21.10 2.18 14.59
N THR A 13 21.10 1.75 15.85
CA THR A 13 20.32 0.59 16.32
C THR A 13 18.85 0.93 16.52
N THR A 14 18.49 2.22 16.58
CA THR A 14 17.11 2.68 16.71
C THR A 14 16.75 3.54 15.51
N VAL A 15 15.70 3.15 14.80
CA VAL A 15 15.29 3.79 13.54
C VAL A 15 13.78 4.03 13.53
N ALA A 16 13.35 5.20 13.09
CA ALA A 16 11.92 5.48 12.87
C ALA A 16 11.50 5.04 11.47
N LEU A 17 10.48 4.19 11.40
CA LEU A 17 9.90 3.71 10.14
C LEU A 17 8.56 4.38 9.90
N THR A 18 8.47 5.23 8.88
CA THR A 18 7.23 5.90 8.51
C THR A 18 6.42 5.06 7.53
N ALA A 19 5.13 4.89 7.82
CA ALA A 19 4.20 4.17 6.99
C ALA A 19 2.80 4.82 7.03
N HIS A 20 2.07 4.76 5.92
CA HIS A 20 0.67 5.15 5.93
C HIS A 20 -0.14 4.19 6.80
N VAL A 21 -1.22 4.67 7.46
CA VAL A 21 -2.03 3.85 8.38
C VAL A 21 -2.58 2.57 7.75
N ASN A 22 -2.82 2.59 6.43
CA ASN A 22 -3.32 1.43 5.69
C ASN A 22 -2.23 0.40 5.32
N GLU A 23 -0.96 0.69 5.62
CA GLU A 23 0.12 -0.26 5.36
C GLU A 23 0.34 -1.15 6.58
N THR A 24 0.16 -2.46 6.38
CA THR A 24 0.48 -3.46 7.40
C THR A 24 1.91 -3.94 7.18
N ARG A 25 2.73 -3.87 8.23
CA ARG A 25 4.12 -4.33 8.20
C ARG A 25 4.40 -5.14 9.45
N ASP A 26 5.09 -6.25 9.29
CA ASP A 26 5.54 -7.08 10.40
C ASP A 26 6.83 -6.49 10.97
N ILE A 27 6.67 -5.60 11.95
CA ILE A 27 7.77 -4.87 12.58
C ILE A 27 8.60 -5.80 13.45
N GLU A 28 7.95 -6.67 14.23
CA GLU A 28 8.63 -7.60 15.13
C GLU A 28 9.58 -8.54 14.36
N PHE A 29 9.11 -9.06 13.23
CA PHE A 29 9.96 -9.86 12.34
C PHE A 29 11.17 -9.07 11.81
N MET A 30 10.97 -7.80 11.43
CA MET A 30 12.07 -6.97 10.92
C MET A 30 13.07 -6.60 12.01
N GLU A 31 12.61 -6.34 13.23
CA GLU A 31 13.47 -6.08 14.40
C GLU A 31 14.34 -7.29 14.73
N GLN A 32 13.75 -8.48 14.77
CA GLN A 32 14.48 -9.74 15.01
C GLN A 32 15.48 -10.05 13.90
N LEU A 33 15.06 -9.86 12.63
CA LEU A 33 15.91 -10.16 11.48
C LEU A 33 17.15 -9.25 11.40
N LEU A 34 17.00 -7.98 11.77
CA LEU A 34 18.03 -6.95 11.61
C LEU A 34 18.72 -6.59 12.92
N ASP A 35 18.33 -7.17 14.04
CA ASP A 35 18.83 -6.87 15.39
C ASP A 35 18.85 -5.36 15.66
N MET A 36 17.67 -4.72 15.53
CA MET A 36 17.48 -3.30 15.69
C MET A 36 16.12 -2.97 16.27
N SER A 37 15.95 -1.80 16.86
CA SER A 37 14.65 -1.29 17.30
C SER A 37 14.03 -0.39 16.24
N ILE A 38 12.75 -0.65 15.92
CA ILE A 38 12.00 0.10 14.91
C ILE A 38 10.83 0.82 15.57
N ILE A 39 10.86 2.15 15.55
CA ILE A 39 9.77 3.00 16.01
C ILE A 39 8.78 3.20 14.86
N PRO A 40 7.57 2.62 14.91
CA PRO A 40 6.59 2.78 13.83
C PRO A 40 5.95 4.17 13.90
N VAL A 41 6.05 4.93 12.81
CA VAL A 41 5.42 6.24 12.64
C VAL A 41 4.29 6.11 11.63
N ARG A 42 3.07 5.87 12.12
CA ARG A 42 1.88 5.80 11.27
C ARG A 42 1.27 7.18 11.08
N TYR A 43 0.94 7.53 9.84
CA TYR A 43 0.34 8.82 9.50
C TYR A 43 -0.80 8.68 8.50
N THR A 44 -1.73 9.64 8.50
CA THR A 44 -2.83 9.76 7.53
C THR A 44 -2.60 10.93 6.58
N LEU A 45 -2.18 12.07 7.12
CA LEU A 45 -1.96 13.31 6.40
C LEU A 45 -0.49 13.76 6.48
N LYS A 46 -0.07 14.60 5.55
CA LYS A 46 1.31 15.10 5.50
C LYS A 46 1.69 15.95 6.71
N ASP A 47 0.74 16.71 7.25
CA ASP A 47 0.99 17.58 8.41
C ASP A 47 1.16 16.75 9.69
N ASP A 48 0.38 15.69 9.87
CA ASP A 48 0.53 14.69 10.93
C ASP A 48 1.92 14.01 10.86
N LEU A 49 2.38 13.66 9.65
CA LEU A 49 3.72 13.11 9.46
C LEU A 49 4.82 14.09 9.90
N ALA A 50 4.68 15.37 9.55
CA ALA A 50 5.68 16.38 9.89
C ALA A 50 5.82 16.58 11.40
N GLN A 51 4.70 16.66 12.09
CA GLN A 51 4.66 16.79 13.54
C GLN A 51 5.32 15.58 14.24
N LYS A 52 4.93 14.35 13.86
CA LYS A 52 5.50 13.12 14.45
C LYS A 52 7.00 12.99 14.22
N ILE A 53 7.48 13.37 13.04
CA ILE A 53 8.93 13.37 12.77
C ILE A 53 9.65 14.40 13.66
N GLN A 54 9.09 15.61 13.83
CA GLN A 54 9.69 16.63 14.69
C GLN A 54 9.74 16.18 16.16
N GLU A 55 8.67 15.57 16.67
CA GLU A 55 8.60 15.02 18.03
C GLU A 55 9.68 13.95 18.25
N LEU A 56 9.83 13.00 17.34
CA LEU A 56 10.85 11.95 17.43
C LEU A 56 12.27 12.52 17.30
N PHE A 57 12.46 13.51 16.44
CA PHE A 57 13.74 14.18 16.28
C PHE A 57 14.14 14.89 17.58
N ALA A 58 13.20 15.56 18.25
CA ALA A 58 13.40 16.17 19.57
C ALA A 58 13.72 15.14 20.68
N GLN A 59 13.23 13.90 20.53
CA GLN A 59 13.56 12.77 21.42
C GLN A 59 14.91 12.10 21.11
N GLY A 60 15.66 12.63 20.11
CA GLY A 60 16.98 12.13 19.75
C GLY A 60 17.01 11.07 18.64
N VAL A 61 15.88 10.74 18.01
CA VAL A 61 15.85 9.84 16.85
C VAL A 61 16.32 10.60 15.61
N GLN A 62 17.46 10.22 15.07
CA GLN A 62 18.07 10.92 13.94
C GLN A 62 18.02 10.14 12.63
N VAL A 63 17.66 8.85 12.67
CA VAL A 63 17.64 7.96 11.51
C VAL A 63 16.21 7.53 11.19
N PHE A 64 15.79 7.79 9.97
CA PHE A 64 14.43 7.53 9.51
C PHE A 64 14.45 6.68 8.23
N VAL A 65 13.47 5.80 8.12
CA VAL A 65 13.19 5.05 6.88
C VAL A 65 11.78 5.37 6.41
N GLY A 66 11.60 5.68 5.13
CA GLY A 66 10.27 6.00 4.62
C GLY A 66 10.27 6.51 3.19
N GLY A 67 9.13 7.04 2.76
CA GLY A 67 8.96 7.56 1.41
C GLY A 67 9.54 8.97 1.19
N GLY A 68 9.32 9.52 -0.01
CA GLY A 68 9.84 10.85 -0.38
C GLY A 68 9.30 11.99 0.48
N GLY A 69 8.12 11.85 1.09
CA GLY A 69 7.59 12.82 2.07
C GLY A 69 8.45 12.89 3.31
N THR A 70 8.77 11.74 3.91
CA THR A 70 9.69 11.60 5.04
C THR A 70 11.06 12.18 4.72
N GLY A 71 11.59 11.84 3.52
CA GLY A 71 12.88 12.33 3.08
C GLY A 71 13.00 13.84 3.11
N ARG A 72 11.99 14.55 2.60
CA ARG A 72 11.99 16.02 2.57
C ARG A 72 11.96 16.66 3.97
N ILE A 73 11.20 16.07 4.90
CA ILE A 73 11.06 16.60 6.26
C ILE A 73 12.35 16.36 7.03
N VAL A 74 12.83 15.11 7.06
CA VAL A 74 14.04 14.72 7.82
C VAL A 74 15.28 15.45 7.33
N SER A 75 15.44 15.61 6.00
CA SER A 75 16.58 16.36 5.44
C SER A 75 16.59 17.84 5.87
N ARG A 76 15.42 18.46 6.06
CA ARG A 76 15.33 19.85 6.58
C ARG A 76 15.72 19.96 8.04
N LEU A 77 15.53 18.89 8.82
CA LEU A 77 15.89 18.82 10.24
C LEU A 77 17.36 18.40 10.45
N GLY A 78 18.08 18.05 9.37
CA GLY A 78 19.47 17.60 9.44
C GLY A 78 19.65 16.12 9.83
N GLY A 79 18.58 15.33 9.82
CA GLY A 79 18.62 13.90 10.09
C GLY A 79 19.02 13.06 8.88
N SER A 80 19.26 11.77 9.11
CA SER A 80 19.57 10.77 8.10
C SER A 80 18.30 10.07 7.65
N VAL A 81 18.07 9.95 6.33
CA VAL A 81 16.90 9.28 5.79
C VAL A 81 17.29 8.23 4.74
N PHE A 82 16.70 7.05 4.88
CA PHE A 82 16.78 5.97 3.91
C PHE A 82 15.44 5.81 3.22
N LEU A 83 15.43 6.02 1.90
CA LEU A 83 14.19 5.98 1.14
C LEU A 83 13.72 4.54 0.90
N ASP A 84 12.48 4.26 1.30
CA ASP A 84 11.77 3.04 0.94
C ASP A 84 11.03 3.28 -0.39
N LEU A 85 11.75 3.05 -1.48
CA LEU A 85 11.18 3.19 -2.82
C LEU A 85 10.63 1.86 -3.31
N PRO A 86 9.45 1.86 -3.93
CA PRO A 86 8.89 0.65 -4.51
C PRO A 86 9.82 0.11 -5.61
N GLN A 87 10.09 -1.18 -5.55
CA GLN A 87 10.91 -1.85 -6.56
C GLN A 87 10.16 -1.87 -7.91
N ARG A 88 10.91 -1.80 -9.02
CA ARG A 88 10.34 -1.85 -10.39
C ARG A 88 9.46 -3.08 -10.61
N ALA A 89 9.84 -4.23 -10.03
CA ALA A 89 9.06 -5.46 -10.11
C ALA A 89 7.68 -5.30 -9.44
N ASN A 90 7.61 -4.65 -8.27
CA ASN A 90 6.35 -4.42 -7.56
C ASN A 90 5.44 -3.47 -8.33
N ILE A 91 6.01 -2.42 -8.95
CA ILE A 91 5.26 -1.50 -9.82
C ILE A 91 4.69 -2.26 -11.02
N ARG A 92 5.52 -3.06 -11.69
CA ARG A 92 5.08 -3.89 -12.84
C ARG A 92 3.96 -4.84 -12.45
N ASN A 93 4.11 -5.55 -11.33
CA ASN A 93 3.09 -6.48 -10.85
C ASN A 93 1.78 -5.76 -10.50
N ALA A 94 1.83 -4.59 -9.88
CA ALA A 94 0.67 -3.77 -9.59
C ALA A 94 -0.04 -3.31 -10.88
N LEU A 95 0.71 -2.86 -11.87
CA LEU A 95 0.17 -2.47 -13.18
C LEU A 95 -0.48 -3.67 -13.90
N ASN A 96 0.18 -4.82 -13.93
CA ASN A 96 -0.38 -6.02 -14.57
C ASN A 96 -1.70 -6.45 -13.89
N ARG A 97 -1.76 -6.42 -12.55
CA ARG A 97 -3.02 -6.70 -11.84
C ARG A 97 -4.11 -5.70 -12.15
N ALA A 98 -3.76 -4.41 -12.26
CA ALA A 98 -4.72 -3.36 -12.62
C ALA A 98 -5.26 -3.54 -14.04
N ILE A 99 -4.42 -3.94 -15.00
CA ILE A 99 -4.83 -4.24 -16.37
C ILE A 99 -5.81 -5.42 -16.39
N ILE A 100 -5.46 -6.54 -15.76
CA ILE A 100 -6.32 -7.73 -15.68
C ILE A 100 -7.67 -7.39 -15.06
N LEU A 101 -7.67 -6.60 -13.96
CA LEU A 101 -8.91 -6.18 -13.32
C LEU A 101 -9.76 -5.30 -14.24
N ALA A 102 -9.15 -4.37 -14.95
CA ALA A 102 -9.85 -3.50 -15.91
C ALA A 102 -10.45 -4.29 -17.07
N GLU A 103 -9.72 -5.27 -17.61
CA GLU A 103 -10.21 -6.18 -18.66
C GLU A 103 -11.40 -7.01 -18.17
N ASN A 104 -11.30 -7.63 -17.00
CA ASN A 104 -12.38 -8.40 -16.40
C ASN A 104 -13.63 -7.54 -16.18
N THR A 105 -13.46 -6.32 -15.64
CA THR A 105 -14.56 -5.39 -15.43
C THR A 105 -15.22 -4.98 -16.76
N ARG A 106 -14.42 -4.78 -17.81
CA ARG A 106 -14.93 -4.45 -19.15
C ARG A 106 -15.73 -5.61 -19.74
N MET A 107 -15.21 -6.83 -19.62
CA MET A 107 -15.91 -8.05 -20.11
C MET A 107 -17.23 -8.25 -19.36
N GLU A 108 -17.22 -8.08 -18.03
CA GLU A 108 -18.44 -8.21 -17.23
C GLU A 108 -19.51 -7.19 -17.63
N ARG A 109 -19.10 -5.93 -17.85
CA ARG A 109 -20.03 -4.89 -18.33
C ARG A 109 -20.59 -5.20 -19.70
N ALA A 110 -19.75 -5.67 -20.63
CA ALA A 110 -20.20 -6.06 -21.97
C ALA A 110 -21.18 -7.24 -21.89
N TYR A 111 -20.89 -8.24 -21.07
CA TYR A 111 -21.77 -9.39 -20.85
C TYR A 111 -23.12 -8.96 -20.26
N ARG A 112 -23.14 -8.13 -19.23
CA ARG A 112 -24.36 -7.57 -18.64
C ARG A 112 -25.17 -6.77 -19.67
N SER A 113 -24.50 -5.93 -20.48
CA SER A 113 -25.16 -5.15 -21.53
C SER A 113 -25.80 -6.06 -22.59
N ASN A 114 -25.12 -7.13 -23.00
CA ASN A 114 -25.64 -8.09 -23.95
C ASN A 114 -26.87 -8.82 -23.38
N ILE A 115 -26.83 -9.27 -22.14
CA ILE A 115 -27.98 -9.90 -21.49
C ILE A 115 -29.16 -8.93 -21.41
N GLN A 116 -28.93 -7.69 -20.98
CA GLN A 116 -29.97 -6.66 -20.92
C GLN A 116 -30.60 -6.42 -22.31
N ALA A 117 -29.78 -6.36 -23.36
CA ALA A 117 -30.28 -6.20 -24.72
C ALA A 117 -31.18 -7.39 -25.14
N ILE A 118 -30.71 -8.63 -24.86
CA ILE A 118 -31.50 -9.84 -25.15
C ILE A 118 -32.84 -9.82 -24.40
N MET A 119 -32.80 -9.47 -23.09
CA MET A 119 -34.01 -9.38 -22.28
C MET A 119 -34.98 -8.29 -22.78
N HIS A 120 -34.44 -7.17 -23.23
CA HIS A 120 -35.25 -6.03 -23.71
C HIS A 120 -35.93 -6.33 -25.05
N TYR A 121 -35.25 -7.04 -25.95
CA TYR A 121 -35.79 -7.39 -27.27
C TYR A 121 -36.55 -8.71 -27.31
N SER A 122 -36.45 -9.52 -26.25
CA SER A 122 -37.26 -10.75 -26.15
C SER A 122 -38.73 -10.42 -25.90
N LYS A 123 -39.60 -11.02 -26.70
CA LYS A 123 -41.06 -10.95 -26.49
C LYS A 123 -41.56 -12.06 -25.55
N GLU A 124 -40.67 -12.94 -25.13
CA GLU A 124 -40.94 -14.06 -24.25
C GLU A 124 -40.41 -13.80 -22.85
N GLY A 125 -41.08 -14.30 -21.82
CA GLY A 125 -40.59 -14.27 -20.47
C GLY A 125 -39.35 -15.18 -20.30
N MET A 126 -38.30 -14.69 -19.68
CA MET A 126 -37.08 -15.46 -19.35
C MET A 126 -36.97 -15.65 -17.86
N ILE A 127 -36.63 -16.88 -17.46
CA ILE A 127 -36.33 -17.24 -16.08
C ILE A 127 -34.88 -17.72 -16.03
N CYS A 128 -34.04 -17.07 -15.21
CA CYS A 128 -32.68 -17.52 -14.96
C CYS A 128 -32.66 -18.36 -13.68
N ILE A 129 -32.08 -19.55 -13.78
CA ILE A 129 -31.87 -20.45 -12.64
C ILE A 129 -30.35 -20.67 -12.44
N ASN A 130 -29.92 -20.79 -11.21
CA ASN A 130 -28.54 -21.17 -10.89
C ASN A 130 -28.36 -22.70 -10.95
N THR A 131 -27.16 -23.18 -10.69
CA THR A 131 -26.81 -24.61 -10.65
C THR A 131 -27.52 -25.38 -9.54
N GLU A 132 -28.15 -24.69 -8.60
CA GLU A 132 -28.93 -25.23 -7.48
C GLU A 132 -30.44 -25.16 -7.74
N TYR A 133 -30.84 -24.84 -8.99
CA TYR A 133 -32.22 -24.69 -9.45
C TYR A 133 -33.01 -23.57 -8.77
N GLU A 134 -32.31 -22.58 -8.18
CA GLU A 134 -32.95 -21.38 -7.61
C GLU A 134 -33.12 -20.29 -8.68
N VAL A 135 -34.30 -19.63 -8.67
CA VAL A 135 -34.56 -18.49 -9.53
C VAL A 135 -33.74 -17.29 -9.04
N ARG A 136 -32.95 -16.70 -9.94
CA ARG A 136 -32.26 -15.44 -9.71
C ARG A 136 -32.84 -14.35 -10.60
N LEU A 137 -33.37 -13.32 -9.97
CA LEU A 137 -33.87 -12.08 -10.59
C LEU A 137 -32.74 -11.07 -10.73
#